data_715d5706891d5eb6f1c72ede54e39907
#
_entry.id   715d5706891d5eb6f1c72ede54e39907
#
_cell.length_a   1.000
_cell.length_b   1.000
_cell.length_c   1.000
_cell.angle_alpha   90.00
_cell.angle_beta   90.00
_cell.angle_gamma   90.00
#
_symmetry.space_group_name_H-M   'P 1'
#
loop_
_entity.id
_entity.type
_entity.pdbx_description
1 polymer ?
#
loop_
_entity_poly.entity_id
_entity_poly.type
_entity_poly.pdbx_seq_one_letter_code
_entity_poly.pdbx_strand_id
1 'polypeptide(L)'
;PQPKDIVVFEYPGDRDQLEPTIKNVNYVKRCIGIPGDTVEIKDKVVFVNGKEFWKPPFIKYYRGQYGSYLRPIPKGYAEPRIFPKGMPWNEDNYGPLVIPKKGMTIPLNIYNVEQWRTIIDREYGKRVVEIRGNAVVVNNIPVSSYTFKKDYYFMMGDNRDDSMDSRFWGLVPRDAVVGEAFITLFSWDRDIPFSELFKLLGSIRPDRVLKLLH
;
A
#
# COMPACT_ATOMS: atom_id res chain seq x y z
N PRO A 1 7.63 3.55 11.40
CA PRO A 1 6.27 3.05 11.66
C PRO A 1 6.27 1.67 12.29
N GLN A 2 5.28 1.43 13.14
CA GLN A 2 4.99 0.12 13.73
C GLN A 2 3.67 -0.42 13.13
N PRO A 3 3.41 -1.74 13.22
CA PRO A 3 2.11 -2.27 12.83
C PRO A 3 0.98 -1.56 13.59
N LYS A 4 -0.09 -1.19 12.88
CA LYS A 4 -1.27 -0.43 13.33
C LYS A 4 -1.14 1.10 13.29
N ASP A 5 0.05 1.68 13.24
CA ASP A 5 0.21 3.13 13.13
C ASP A 5 -0.54 3.70 11.93
N ILE A 6 -1.11 4.89 12.08
CA ILE A 6 -1.64 5.68 10.98
C ILE A 6 -0.49 6.56 10.47
N VAL A 7 -0.05 6.29 9.26
CA VAL A 7 1.20 6.86 8.71
C VAL A 7 0.88 7.86 7.62
N VAL A 8 1.54 9.02 7.70
CA VAL A 8 1.60 10.02 6.64
C VAL A 8 2.86 9.77 5.83
N PHE A 9 2.73 9.64 4.52
CA PHE A 9 3.86 9.41 3.62
C PHE A 9 3.63 10.04 2.24
N GLU A 10 4.71 10.36 1.56
CA GLU A 10 4.65 10.80 0.17
C GLU A 10 4.24 9.64 -0.74
N TYR A 11 3.31 9.90 -1.63
CA TYR A 11 2.82 8.91 -2.59
C TYR A 11 3.96 8.41 -3.49
N PRO A 12 4.25 7.10 -3.49
CA PRO A 12 5.42 6.58 -4.21
C PRO A 12 5.21 6.46 -5.73
N GLY A 13 4.03 6.79 -6.24
CA GLY A 13 3.66 6.58 -7.65
C GLY A 13 2.92 5.27 -7.87
N ASP A 14 2.26 5.15 -9.03
CA ASP A 14 1.56 3.93 -9.41
C ASP A 14 2.52 2.76 -9.63
N ARG A 15 2.00 1.54 -9.60
CA ARG A 15 2.77 0.29 -9.67
C ARG A 15 3.85 0.26 -10.74
N ASP A 16 3.56 0.78 -11.93
CA ASP A 16 4.46 0.72 -13.09
C ASP A 16 5.22 2.04 -13.35
N GLN A 17 5.08 3.03 -12.45
CA GLN A 17 5.73 4.34 -12.54
C GLN A 17 7.01 4.39 -11.73
N LEU A 18 8.05 5.02 -12.27
CA LEU A 18 9.29 5.27 -11.55
C LEU A 18 9.10 6.35 -10.49
N GLU A 19 8.41 7.43 -10.87
CA GLU A 19 8.05 8.56 -10.02
C GLU A 19 6.55 8.85 -10.14
N PRO A 20 5.92 9.40 -9.10
CA PRO A 20 4.53 9.81 -9.17
C PRO A 20 4.33 10.92 -10.19
N THR A 21 3.19 10.88 -10.92
CA THR A 21 2.82 11.94 -11.86
C THR A 21 2.62 13.29 -11.16
N ILE A 22 2.08 13.25 -9.93
CA ILE A 22 1.89 14.43 -9.09
C ILE A 22 2.83 14.29 -7.90
N LYS A 23 3.81 15.19 -7.81
CA LYS A 23 4.80 15.22 -6.72
C LYS A 23 4.23 15.90 -5.47
N ASN A 24 4.81 15.60 -4.32
CA ASN A 24 4.48 16.18 -3.01
C ASN A 24 3.02 15.95 -2.56
N VAL A 25 2.44 14.82 -2.98
CA VAL A 25 1.12 14.41 -2.48
C VAL A 25 1.32 13.45 -1.32
N ASN A 26 0.82 13.85 -0.16
CA ASN A 26 0.85 13.00 1.03
C ASN A 26 -0.42 12.15 1.12
N TYR A 27 -0.23 10.88 1.38
CA TYR A 27 -1.30 9.95 1.72
C TYR A 27 -1.25 9.58 3.20
N VAL A 28 -2.43 9.25 3.72
CA VAL A 28 -2.59 8.75 5.08
C VAL A 28 -3.18 7.35 5.00
N LYS A 29 -2.46 6.36 5.49
CA LYS A 29 -2.88 4.95 5.52
C LYS A 29 -2.43 4.28 6.81
N ARG A 30 -2.98 3.13 7.09
CA ARG A 30 -2.57 2.29 8.21
C ARG A 30 -1.39 1.40 7.83
N CYS A 31 -0.37 1.33 8.67
CA CYS A 31 0.72 0.38 8.56
C CYS A 31 0.22 -1.02 8.93
N ILE A 32 0.25 -1.93 7.97
CA ILE A 32 -0.15 -3.33 8.14
C ILE A 32 1.06 -4.21 8.37
N GLY A 33 2.10 -4.03 7.57
CA GLY A 33 3.31 -4.83 7.64
C GLY A 33 4.56 -3.96 7.56
N ILE A 34 5.57 -4.36 8.31
CA ILE A 34 6.88 -3.72 8.44
C ILE A 34 7.96 -4.53 7.70
N PRO A 35 9.19 -4.00 7.55
CA PRO A 35 10.27 -4.70 6.85
C PRO A 35 10.55 -6.09 7.40
N GLY A 36 10.45 -7.11 6.54
CA GLY A 36 10.64 -8.52 6.87
C GLY A 36 9.36 -9.30 7.14
N ASP A 37 8.22 -8.64 7.31
CA ASP A 37 6.93 -9.30 7.48
C ASP A 37 6.44 -9.94 6.17
N THR A 38 5.56 -10.93 6.31
CA THR A 38 4.80 -11.53 5.22
C THR A 38 3.33 -11.15 5.37
N VAL A 39 2.77 -10.47 4.37
CA VAL A 39 1.35 -10.06 4.33
C VAL A 39 0.57 -10.97 3.41
N GLU A 40 -0.58 -11.42 3.88
CA GLU A 40 -1.54 -12.21 3.10
C GLU A 40 -2.96 -11.74 3.41
N ILE A 41 -3.84 -11.74 2.41
CA ILE A 41 -5.27 -11.45 2.59
C ILE A 41 -6.05 -12.65 2.05
N LYS A 42 -6.97 -13.18 2.86
CA LYS A 42 -7.86 -14.29 2.52
C LYS A 42 -9.29 -13.85 2.79
N ASP A 43 -10.09 -13.76 1.75
CA ASP A 43 -11.50 -13.35 1.84
C ASP A 43 -11.68 -12.08 2.69
N LYS A 44 -10.89 -11.03 2.38
CA LYS A 44 -10.84 -9.72 3.06
C LYS A 44 -10.19 -9.74 4.45
N VAL A 45 -9.85 -10.89 5.02
CA VAL A 45 -9.15 -10.99 6.31
C VAL A 45 -7.64 -10.87 6.09
N VAL A 46 -7.02 -9.94 6.80
CA VAL A 46 -5.58 -9.67 6.70
C VAL A 46 -4.81 -10.55 7.68
N PHE A 47 -3.74 -11.17 7.20
CA PHE A 47 -2.79 -11.94 7.99
C PHE A 47 -1.40 -11.33 7.86
N VAL A 48 -0.67 -11.29 8.97
CA VAL A 48 0.74 -10.91 9.01
C VAL A 48 1.52 -12.02 9.70
N ASN A 49 2.53 -12.55 9.02
CA ASN A 49 3.32 -13.70 9.50
C ASN A 49 2.44 -14.91 9.89
N GLY A 50 1.37 -15.16 9.11
CA GLY A 50 0.43 -16.25 9.33
C GLY A 50 -0.58 -16.05 10.46
N LYS A 51 -0.54 -14.92 11.16
CA LYS A 51 -1.49 -14.56 12.23
C LYS A 51 -2.46 -13.52 11.73
N GLU A 52 -3.75 -13.67 12.09
CA GLU A 52 -4.76 -12.66 11.76
C GLU A 52 -4.36 -11.30 12.35
N PHE A 53 -4.33 -10.29 11.47
CA PHE A 53 -4.02 -8.93 11.88
C PHE A 53 -5.21 -8.31 12.60
N TRP A 54 -4.92 -7.58 13.67
CA TRP A 54 -5.93 -6.84 14.42
C TRP A 54 -6.83 -6.01 13.48
N LYS A 55 -8.15 -6.17 13.65
CA LYS A 55 -9.14 -5.44 12.86
C LYS A 55 -9.43 -4.09 13.51
N PRO A 56 -9.09 -2.96 12.86
CA PRO A 56 -9.45 -1.64 13.37
C PRO A 56 -10.96 -1.48 13.54
N PRO A 57 -11.44 -0.80 14.61
CA PRO A 57 -12.88 -0.71 14.91
C PRO A 57 -13.69 0.06 13.86
N PHE A 58 -13.02 0.89 13.05
CA PHE A 58 -13.67 1.76 12.04
C PHE A 58 -13.42 1.31 10.60
N ILE A 59 -13.01 0.05 10.38
CA ILE A 59 -12.88 -0.50 9.03
C ILE A 59 -14.22 -0.41 8.31
N LYS A 60 -14.16 0.09 7.07
CA LYS A 60 -15.30 0.15 6.17
C LYS A 60 -15.10 -0.84 5.03
N TYR A 61 -16.17 -1.59 4.77
CA TYR A 61 -16.35 -2.38 3.57
C TYR A 61 -17.56 -1.84 2.81
N TYR A 62 -17.52 -1.92 1.50
CA TYR A 62 -18.65 -1.51 0.67
C TYR A 62 -19.88 -2.36 1.02
N ARG A 63 -21.01 -1.70 1.17
CA ARG A 63 -22.30 -2.37 1.33
C ARG A 63 -23.04 -2.31 0.00
N GLY A 64 -23.51 -3.44 -0.48
CA GLY A 64 -24.39 -3.51 -1.64
C GLY A 64 -25.71 -2.78 -1.40
N GLN A 65 -26.52 -2.68 -2.45
CA GLN A 65 -27.80 -1.96 -2.48
C GLN A 65 -28.76 -2.26 -1.32
N TYR A 66 -28.63 -3.44 -0.69
CA TYR A 66 -29.46 -3.89 0.45
C TYR A 66 -28.72 -3.89 1.79
N GLY A 67 -27.60 -3.15 1.90
CA GLY A 67 -26.86 -3.03 3.15
C GLY A 67 -26.04 -4.26 3.55
N SER A 68 -26.03 -5.33 2.76
CA SER A 68 -25.16 -6.49 2.95
C SER A 68 -23.74 -6.17 2.48
N TYR A 69 -22.73 -6.70 3.18
CA TYR A 69 -21.36 -6.64 2.69
C TYR A 69 -21.23 -7.37 1.35
N LEU A 70 -20.51 -6.78 0.40
CA LEU A 70 -20.19 -7.48 -0.84
C LEU A 70 -19.40 -8.76 -0.51
N ARG A 71 -19.74 -9.85 -1.21
CA ARG A 71 -18.98 -11.09 -1.11
C ARG A 71 -17.53 -10.84 -1.57
N PRO A 72 -16.54 -11.49 -0.94
CA PRO A 72 -15.17 -11.41 -1.40
C PRO A 72 -15.06 -11.81 -2.88
N ILE A 73 -14.18 -11.13 -3.60
CA ILE A 73 -13.79 -11.54 -4.96
C ILE A 73 -13.10 -12.90 -4.84
N PRO A 74 -13.55 -13.94 -5.57
CA PRO A 74 -13.00 -15.27 -5.40
C PRO A 74 -11.50 -15.31 -5.71
N LYS A 75 -10.80 -16.22 -5.04
CA LYS A 75 -9.39 -16.51 -5.34
C LYS A 75 -9.25 -16.95 -6.81
N GLY A 76 -8.21 -16.44 -7.49
CA GLY A 76 -7.94 -16.72 -8.90
C GLY A 76 -8.55 -15.74 -9.90
N TYR A 77 -9.41 -14.84 -9.47
CA TYR A 77 -9.83 -13.69 -10.28
C TYR A 77 -8.79 -12.58 -10.11
N ALA A 78 -7.84 -12.50 -11.04
CA ALA A 78 -6.77 -11.52 -10.98
C ALA A 78 -7.27 -10.10 -11.26
N GLU A 79 -6.92 -9.15 -10.40
CA GLU A 79 -7.10 -7.71 -10.68
C GLU A 79 -5.88 -7.19 -11.46
N PRO A 80 -6.06 -6.68 -12.71
CA PRO A 80 -4.94 -6.26 -13.55
C PRO A 80 -4.05 -5.17 -12.94
N ARG A 81 -4.60 -4.35 -12.05
CA ARG A 81 -3.87 -3.26 -11.36
C ARG A 81 -3.16 -3.70 -10.10
N ILE A 82 -3.35 -4.97 -9.66
CA ILE A 82 -2.76 -5.47 -8.41
C ILE A 82 -1.22 -5.39 -8.44
N PHE A 83 -0.62 -5.09 -7.31
CA PHE A 83 0.82 -5.22 -7.09
C PHE A 83 1.12 -6.54 -6.34
N PRO A 84 2.18 -7.26 -6.70
CA PRO A 84 3.08 -7.09 -7.84
C PRO A 84 2.42 -7.44 -9.18
N LYS A 85 2.92 -6.84 -10.26
CA LYS A 85 2.42 -7.08 -11.60
C LYS A 85 2.47 -8.56 -11.99
N GLY A 86 1.38 -9.05 -12.59
CA GLY A 86 1.29 -10.41 -13.11
C GLY A 86 0.94 -11.47 -12.07
N MET A 87 0.72 -11.08 -10.81
CA MET A 87 0.24 -12.01 -9.79
C MET A 87 -1.24 -12.31 -9.96
N PRO A 88 -1.69 -13.57 -9.71
CA PRO A 88 -3.09 -13.98 -9.85
C PRO A 88 -3.90 -13.57 -8.61
N TRP A 89 -3.71 -12.34 -8.13
CA TRP A 89 -4.32 -11.82 -6.91
C TRP A 89 -5.35 -10.74 -7.20
N ASN A 90 -6.17 -10.47 -6.20
CA ASN A 90 -7.08 -9.33 -6.15
C ASN A 90 -7.04 -8.70 -4.75
N GLU A 91 -7.78 -7.63 -4.53
CA GLU A 91 -7.79 -6.90 -3.27
C GLU A 91 -8.30 -7.69 -2.07
N ASP A 92 -9.09 -8.74 -2.29
CA ASP A 92 -9.70 -9.57 -1.25
C ASP A 92 -8.95 -10.88 -1.02
N ASN A 93 -8.19 -11.35 -2.01
CA ASN A 93 -7.34 -12.53 -1.97
C ASN A 93 -5.96 -12.19 -2.52
N TYR A 94 -5.05 -11.83 -1.62
CA TYR A 94 -3.76 -11.23 -1.93
C TYR A 94 -2.61 -11.94 -1.20
N GLY A 95 -1.49 -12.06 -1.85
CA GLY A 95 -0.29 -12.61 -1.22
C GLY A 95 -0.17 -14.14 -1.31
N PRO A 96 0.77 -14.73 -0.54
CA PRO A 96 1.64 -14.04 0.43
C PRO A 96 2.70 -13.14 -0.25
N LEU A 97 2.91 -11.95 0.31
CA LEU A 97 3.95 -11.02 -0.10
C LEU A 97 4.92 -10.77 1.05
N VAL A 98 6.19 -11.07 0.87
CA VAL A 98 7.25 -10.71 1.82
C VAL A 98 7.62 -9.25 1.59
N ILE A 99 7.62 -8.46 2.67
CA ILE A 99 7.99 -7.06 2.63
C ILE A 99 9.52 -6.95 2.72
N PRO A 100 10.20 -6.37 1.71
CA PRO A 100 11.63 -6.26 1.75
C PRO A 100 12.14 -5.40 2.91
N LYS A 101 13.27 -5.80 3.47
CA LYS A 101 14.05 -4.98 4.40
C LYS A 101 15.41 -4.67 3.81
N LYS A 102 16.02 -3.58 4.24
CA LYS A 102 17.40 -3.23 3.87
C LYS A 102 18.35 -4.39 4.16
N GLY A 103 19.17 -4.74 3.17
CA GLY A 103 20.12 -5.86 3.24
C GLY A 103 19.51 -7.23 2.97
N MET A 104 18.20 -7.36 2.81
CA MET A 104 17.56 -8.61 2.40
C MET A 104 17.89 -8.92 0.95
N THR A 105 18.34 -10.15 0.70
CA THR A 105 18.65 -10.65 -0.64
C THR A 105 17.60 -11.63 -1.10
N ILE A 106 17.12 -11.47 -2.32
CA ILE A 106 16.19 -12.39 -2.99
C ILE A 106 16.84 -12.99 -4.24
N PRO A 107 16.49 -14.23 -4.62
CA PRO A 107 16.81 -14.71 -5.97
C PRO A 107 16.04 -13.87 -6.99
N LEU A 108 16.71 -13.51 -8.08
CA LEU A 108 16.13 -12.73 -9.17
C LEU A 108 16.34 -13.46 -10.48
N ASN A 109 15.24 -13.73 -11.17
CA ASN A 109 15.22 -14.44 -12.46
C ASN A 109 14.09 -13.93 -13.34
N ILE A 110 14.00 -14.43 -14.58
CA ILE A 110 13.00 -13.98 -15.57
C ILE A 110 11.55 -14.23 -15.15
N TYR A 111 11.30 -15.17 -14.21
CA TYR A 111 9.95 -15.52 -13.76
C TYR A 111 9.44 -14.63 -12.63
N ASN A 112 10.34 -14.01 -11.85
CA ASN A 112 9.97 -13.18 -10.71
C ASN A 112 10.41 -11.71 -10.82
N VAL A 113 11.17 -11.36 -11.84
CA VAL A 113 11.71 -9.98 -11.98
C VAL A 113 10.61 -8.92 -12.08
N GLU A 114 9.48 -9.21 -12.70
CA GLU A 114 8.36 -8.26 -12.83
C GLU A 114 7.74 -7.90 -11.48
N GLN A 115 7.82 -8.79 -10.48
CA GLN A 115 7.34 -8.51 -9.12
C GLN A 115 8.16 -7.41 -8.45
N TRP A 116 9.44 -7.30 -8.81
CA TRP A 116 10.41 -6.45 -8.13
C TRP A 116 10.92 -5.29 -8.99
N ARG A 117 10.65 -5.33 -10.31
CA ARG A 117 11.15 -4.36 -11.29
C ARG A 117 11.01 -2.93 -10.82
N THR A 118 9.80 -2.49 -10.50
CA THR A 118 9.52 -1.10 -10.13
C THR A 118 10.22 -0.70 -8.82
N ILE A 119 10.27 -1.61 -7.84
CA ILE A 119 10.98 -1.36 -6.58
C ILE A 119 12.48 -1.18 -6.84
N ILE A 120 13.07 -2.08 -7.62
CA ILE A 120 14.50 -2.02 -7.96
C ILE A 120 14.79 -0.72 -8.75
N ASP A 121 14.00 -0.42 -9.78
CA ASP A 121 14.16 0.79 -10.58
C ASP A 121 14.08 2.06 -9.70
N ARG A 122 13.12 2.12 -8.76
CA ARG A 122 12.97 3.23 -7.80
C ARG A 122 14.17 3.36 -6.86
N GLU A 123 14.80 2.26 -6.44
CA GLU A 123 16.03 2.32 -5.64
C GLU A 123 17.23 2.93 -6.38
N TYR A 124 17.20 2.88 -7.72
CA TYR A 124 18.21 3.53 -8.56
C TYR A 124 17.78 4.91 -9.08
N GLY A 125 16.53 5.32 -8.87
CA GLY A 125 15.97 6.56 -9.42
C GLY A 125 15.89 6.60 -10.94
N LYS A 126 16.05 5.45 -11.60
CA LYS A 126 15.96 5.29 -13.06
C LYS A 126 15.63 3.84 -13.43
N ARG A 127 15.16 3.61 -14.65
CA ARG A 127 14.97 2.26 -15.18
C ARG A 127 16.30 1.58 -15.39
N VAL A 128 16.55 0.50 -14.62
CA VAL A 128 17.81 -0.26 -14.65
C VAL A 128 17.57 -1.76 -14.85
N VAL A 129 16.32 -2.23 -14.72
CA VAL A 129 15.99 -3.65 -14.82
C VAL A 129 15.61 -3.99 -16.25
N GLU A 130 16.36 -4.90 -16.85
CA GLU A 130 16.14 -5.41 -18.20
C GLU A 130 16.17 -6.95 -18.20
N ILE A 131 15.53 -7.54 -19.22
CA ILE A 131 15.66 -8.97 -19.55
C ILE A 131 16.42 -9.04 -20.87
N ARG A 132 17.55 -9.73 -20.87
CA ARG A 132 18.37 -9.99 -22.09
C ARG A 132 18.50 -11.49 -22.29
N GLY A 133 17.75 -12.04 -23.24
CA GLY A 133 17.63 -13.49 -23.40
C GLY A 133 17.02 -14.11 -22.13
N ASN A 134 17.73 -15.05 -21.52
CA ASN A 134 17.32 -15.72 -20.27
C ASN A 134 17.94 -15.10 -19.01
N ALA A 135 18.60 -13.95 -19.10
CA ALA A 135 19.25 -13.29 -17.99
C ALA A 135 18.51 -12.02 -17.56
N VAL A 136 18.42 -11.81 -16.24
CA VAL A 136 18.04 -10.51 -15.68
C VAL A 136 19.28 -9.66 -15.55
N VAL A 137 19.17 -8.41 -15.99
CA VAL A 137 20.25 -7.43 -15.97
C VAL A 137 19.78 -6.24 -15.13
N VAL A 138 20.59 -5.85 -14.15
CA VAL A 138 20.35 -4.66 -13.32
C VAL A 138 21.53 -3.70 -13.49
N ASN A 139 21.24 -2.48 -13.91
CA ASN A 139 22.24 -1.45 -14.21
C ASN A 139 23.39 -1.95 -15.11
N ASN A 140 23.03 -2.64 -16.21
CA ASN A 140 23.93 -3.27 -17.19
C ASN A 140 24.75 -4.47 -16.69
N ILE A 141 24.48 -5.00 -15.49
CA ILE A 141 25.17 -6.15 -14.92
C ILE A 141 24.19 -7.34 -14.86
N PRO A 142 24.50 -8.50 -15.46
CA PRO A 142 23.73 -9.73 -15.27
C PRO A 142 23.73 -10.15 -13.80
N VAL A 143 22.57 -10.46 -13.25
CA VAL A 143 22.42 -10.82 -11.84
C VAL A 143 21.52 -12.05 -11.69
N SER A 144 21.75 -12.85 -10.64
CA SER A 144 20.89 -13.95 -10.21
C SER A 144 20.20 -13.68 -8.87
N SER A 145 20.55 -12.56 -8.23
CA SER A 145 19.95 -12.12 -6.96
C SER A 145 19.96 -10.60 -6.88
N TYR A 146 19.15 -10.07 -5.97
CA TYR A 146 19.09 -8.64 -5.66
C TYR A 146 19.06 -8.41 -4.16
N THR A 147 19.86 -7.46 -3.68
CA THR A 147 19.87 -7.03 -2.28
C THR A 147 19.23 -5.66 -2.16
N PHE A 148 18.13 -5.58 -1.41
CA PHE A 148 17.39 -4.33 -1.24
C PHE A 148 18.19 -3.30 -0.44
N LYS A 149 18.13 -2.05 -0.90
CA LYS A 149 18.86 -0.92 -0.31
C LYS A 149 18.07 -0.19 0.76
N LYS A 150 16.73 -0.37 0.80
CA LYS A 150 15.80 0.34 1.68
C LYS A 150 14.92 -0.64 2.45
N ASP A 151 14.35 -0.13 3.54
CA ASP A 151 13.23 -0.75 4.24
C ASP A 151 11.92 -0.34 3.57
N TYR A 152 10.95 -1.26 3.55
CA TYR A 152 9.64 -1.06 2.94
C TYR A 152 8.50 -1.37 3.91
N TYR A 153 7.36 -0.76 3.66
CA TYR A 153 6.15 -0.91 4.46
C TYR A 153 4.95 -1.22 3.57
N PHE A 154 4.01 -2.01 4.09
CA PHE A 154 2.75 -2.30 3.45
C PHE A 154 1.65 -1.50 4.12
N MET A 155 1.04 -0.58 3.39
CA MET A 155 0.06 0.37 3.87
C MET A 155 -1.32 0.05 3.31
N MET A 156 -2.36 0.03 4.15
CA MET A 156 -3.75 -0.14 3.71
C MET A 156 -4.65 0.95 4.25
N GLY A 157 -5.65 1.32 3.44
CA GLY A 157 -6.72 2.21 3.90
C GLY A 157 -7.74 1.48 4.77
N ASP A 158 -8.30 2.16 5.76
CA ASP A 158 -9.37 1.59 6.59
C ASP A 158 -10.71 1.49 5.83
N ASN A 159 -10.89 2.25 4.74
CA ASN A 159 -11.98 2.05 3.77
C ASN A 159 -11.55 0.99 2.73
N ARG A 160 -11.61 -0.28 3.11
CA ARG A 160 -10.97 -1.41 2.44
C ARG A 160 -11.33 -1.56 0.95
N ASP A 161 -12.60 -1.41 0.63
CA ASP A 161 -13.12 -1.61 -0.74
C ASP A 161 -13.07 -0.34 -1.59
N ASP A 162 -12.69 0.80 -1.00
CA ASP A 162 -12.54 2.10 -1.67
C ASP A 162 -11.23 2.76 -1.22
N SER A 163 -10.14 2.06 -1.42
CA SER A 163 -8.80 2.55 -1.10
C SER A 163 -7.79 2.12 -2.14
N MET A 164 -7.21 3.11 -2.80
CA MET A 164 -5.94 2.93 -3.48
C MET A 164 -4.84 2.89 -2.43
N ASP A 165 -4.20 1.71 -2.27
CA ASP A 165 -3.18 1.44 -1.24
C ASP A 165 -2.12 0.44 -1.73
N SER A 166 -1.30 -0.11 -0.84
CA SER A 166 -0.18 -0.99 -1.21
C SER A 166 -0.58 -2.23 -2.01
N ARG A 167 -1.84 -2.62 -1.96
CA ARG A 167 -2.35 -3.70 -2.83
C ARG A 167 -2.26 -3.34 -4.31
N PHE A 168 -2.27 -2.06 -4.64
CA PHE A 168 -2.30 -1.54 -6.00
C PHE A 168 -0.98 -0.87 -6.41
N TRP A 169 -0.51 0.13 -5.69
CA TRP A 169 0.71 0.86 -6.07
C TRP A 169 2.01 0.21 -5.58
N GLY A 170 1.92 -0.73 -4.60
CA GLY A 170 3.06 -1.42 -4.03
C GLY A 170 3.53 -0.88 -2.68
N LEU A 171 4.80 -1.08 -2.40
CA LEU A 171 5.38 -0.83 -1.09
C LEU A 171 5.84 0.63 -0.93
N VAL A 172 5.72 1.14 0.28
CA VAL A 172 6.18 2.49 0.65
C VAL A 172 7.60 2.39 1.22
N PRO A 173 8.61 3.02 0.60
CA PRO A 173 9.96 3.00 1.13
C PRO A 173 10.08 3.90 2.38
N ARG A 174 11.03 3.58 3.26
CA ARG A 174 11.24 4.29 4.53
C ARG A 174 11.43 5.81 4.36
N ASP A 175 12.11 6.22 3.32
CA ASP A 175 12.41 7.62 3.02
C ASP A 175 11.20 8.42 2.51
N ALA A 176 10.14 7.76 2.06
CA ALA A 176 8.87 8.42 1.74
C ALA A 176 7.99 8.66 3.00
N VAL A 177 8.33 8.06 4.14
CA VAL A 177 7.56 8.22 5.38
C VAL A 177 7.83 9.59 6.00
N VAL A 178 6.78 10.41 6.10
CA VAL A 178 6.81 11.74 6.72
C VAL A 178 6.70 11.63 8.24
N GLY A 179 5.73 10.84 8.73
CA GLY A 179 5.50 10.68 10.17
C GLY A 179 4.26 9.87 10.50
N GLU A 180 3.95 9.82 11.79
CA GLU A 180 2.75 9.18 12.33
C GLU A 180 1.68 10.22 12.62
N ALA A 181 0.43 9.92 12.24
CA ALA A 181 -0.73 10.73 12.58
C ALA A 181 -1.36 10.18 13.87
N PHE A 182 -1.27 10.90 14.96
CA PHE A 182 -1.76 10.46 16.28
C PHE A 182 -2.95 11.27 16.81
N ILE A 183 -3.32 12.38 16.17
CA ILE A 183 -4.46 13.20 16.58
C ILE A 183 -5.22 13.77 15.37
N THR A 184 -6.54 13.77 15.45
CA THR A 184 -7.40 14.54 14.56
C THR A 184 -7.73 15.86 15.21
N LEU A 185 -7.31 16.99 14.63
CA LEU A 185 -7.61 18.30 15.18
C LEU A 185 -9.09 18.63 15.03
N PHE A 186 -9.66 18.47 13.84
CA PHE A 186 -11.09 18.59 13.56
C PHE A 186 -11.41 17.89 12.23
N SER A 187 -12.70 17.61 12.01
CA SER A 187 -13.19 16.96 10.79
C SER A 187 -14.49 17.64 10.39
N TRP A 188 -14.60 18.02 9.12
CA TRP A 188 -15.80 18.56 8.51
C TRP A 188 -16.19 17.77 7.27
N ASP A 189 -17.33 18.12 6.67
CA ASP A 189 -17.76 17.52 5.41
C ASP A 189 -16.95 18.10 4.25
N ARG A 190 -16.24 17.23 3.53
CA ARG A 190 -15.34 17.60 2.44
C ARG A 190 -16.08 18.13 1.21
N ASP A 191 -17.35 17.73 1.04
CA ASP A 191 -18.13 18.09 -0.14
C ASP A 191 -18.72 19.51 -0.04
N ILE A 192 -18.60 20.18 1.13
CA ILE A 192 -19.00 21.55 1.34
C ILE A 192 -17.84 22.49 0.96
N PRO A 193 -18.01 23.36 -0.05
CA PRO A 193 -16.97 24.28 -0.45
C PRO A 193 -16.72 25.37 0.60
N PHE A 194 -15.47 25.85 0.68
CA PHE A 194 -15.07 26.91 1.62
C PHE A 194 -15.89 28.23 1.48
N SER A 195 -16.51 28.46 0.32
CA SER A 195 -17.42 29.61 0.11
C SER A 195 -18.69 29.55 0.97
N GLU A 196 -19.08 28.38 1.47
CA GLU A 196 -20.24 28.13 2.33
C GLU A 196 -19.85 27.95 3.79
N LEU A 197 -19.10 28.91 4.34
CA LEU A 197 -18.46 28.82 5.65
C LEU A 197 -19.40 28.41 6.80
N PHE A 198 -20.62 28.93 6.85
CA PHE A 198 -21.60 28.58 7.89
C PHE A 198 -22.06 27.13 7.80
N LYS A 199 -22.26 26.60 6.59
CA LYS A 199 -22.57 25.18 6.40
C LYS A 199 -21.36 24.30 6.76
N LEU A 200 -20.16 24.74 6.40
CA LEU A 200 -18.92 24.07 6.71
C LEU A 200 -18.73 23.98 8.24
N LEU A 201 -18.90 25.06 8.97
CA LEU A 201 -18.83 25.09 10.44
C LEU A 201 -19.89 24.19 11.07
N GLY A 202 -21.12 24.18 10.52
CA GLY A 202 -22.20 23.29 10.97
C GLY A 202 -21.95 21.79 10.67
N SER A 203 -21.03 21.47 9.76
CA SER A 203 -20.64 20.10 9.41
C SER A 203 -19.49 19.56 10.27
N ILE A 204 -18.93 20.38 11.18
CA ILE A 204 -17.89 19.92 12.10
C ILE A 204 -18.42 18.77 12.94
N ARG A 205 -17.66 17.70 13.01
CA ARG A 205 -17.98 16.49 13.76
C ARG A 205 -17.34 16.59 15.16
N PRO A 206 -18.09 16.97 16.22
CA PRO A 206 -17.54 17.18 17.54
C PRO A 206 -16.85 15.94 18.13
N ASP A 207 -17.37 14.75 17.80
CA ASP A 207 -16.84 13.45 18.19
C ASP A 207 -15.46 13.13 17.59
N ARG A 208 -14.97 13.98 16.67
CA ARG A 208 -13.67 13.87 16.00
C ARG A 208 -12.74 15.05 16.28
N VAL A 209 -13.15 15.99 17.12
CA VAL A 209 -12.31 17.12 17.53
C VAL A 209 -11.32 16.63 18.59
N LEU A 210 -10.02 16.90 18.36
CA LEU A 210 -8.90 16.50 19.24
C LEU A 210 -8.91 15.01 19.60
N LYS A 211 -9.39 14.17 18.68
CA LYS A 211 -9.47 12.72 18.89
C LYS A 211 -8.12 12.07 18.62
N LEU A 212 -7.64 11.30 19.59
CA LEU A 212 -6.47 10.43 19.40
C LEU A 212 -6.80 9.33 18.38
N LEU A 213 -5.85 9.07 17.49
CA LEU A 213 -5.90 8.02 16.50
C LEU A 213 -5.15 6.80 17.05
N HIS A 214 -5.82 5.66 17.12
CA HIS A 214 -5.25 4.39 17.58
C HIS A 214 -5.51 3.29 16.58
#